data_ae3fa50b028555e68e6da4a05de43d5f
#
_entry.id   ae3fa50b028555e68e6da4a05de43d5f
#
_cell.length_a   1.000
_cell.length_b   1.000
_cell.length_c   1.000
_cell.angle_alpha   90.00
_cell.angle_beta   90.00
_cell.angle_gamma   90.00
#
_symmetry.space_group_name_H-M   'P 1'
#
loop_
_entity.id
_entity.type
_entity.pdbx_description
1 polymer ?
#
loop_
_entity_poly.entity_id
_entity_poly.type
_entity_poly.pdbx_seq_one_letter_code
_entity_poly.pdbx_strand_id
1 'polypeptide(L)'
;MPSLSDTSPFDRRPLLIAVAGPNGAGKTTFCRYHLVDLGLQFVNADVLAQDLDVDAYEAANIAANLRASLLREGESFIFETVFSDPAGDKLAFLLEATAQAYTVVLCFIGLEDVALSEARVAMRVLKGGHDVPTEKLVTRFPRSLANLRRAIRELPHVLLFDNSDLARPFRAVATFDHGTPVDVNEPVPTWAQPFFRSDAGPIR
;
A
#
# COMPACT_ATOMS: atom_id res chain seq x y z
N MET A 1 5.95 14.27 13.18
CA MET A 1 6.58 12.93 13.23
C MET A 1 6.14 12.29 14.52
N PRO A 2 5.45 11.14 14.55
CA PRO A 2 5.19 10.44 15.81
C PRO A 2 6.51 10.02 16.43
N SER A 3 6.63 10.21 17.74
CA SER A 3 7.75 9.75 18.57
C SER A 3 7.80 8.23 18.48
N LEU A 4 8.76 7.70 17.73
CA LEU A 4 9.00 6.28 17.62
C LEU A 4 9.86 5.84 18.81
N SER A 5 9.36 4.84 19.56
CA SER A 5 10.16 4.04 20.48
C SER A 5 11.45 3.57 19.80
N ASP A 6 12.54 3.49 20.53
CA ASP A 6 13.97 3.37 20.25
C ASP A 6 14.50 2.61 19.01
N THR A 7 13.66 2.12 18.09
CA THR A 7 14.05 1.63 16.74
C THR A 7 12.85 1.65 15.82
N SER A 8 12.81 2.66 14.92
CA SER A 8 11.83 2.70 13.84
C SER A 8 11.90 1.41 12.99
N PRO A 9 10.78 0.82 12.56
CA PRO A 9 10.81 -0.33 11.65
C PRO A 9 11.56 0.00 10.35
N PHE A 10 11.69 1.28 9.98
CA PHE A 10 12.43 1.71 8.80
C PHE A 10 13.95 1.63 8.93
N ASP A 11 14.49 1.49 10.15
CA ASP A 11 15.93 1.38 10.41
C ASP A 11 16.45 -0.06 10.39
N ARG A 12 15.55 -1.03 10.38
CA ARG A 12 15.91 -2.46 10.40
C ARG A 12 16.14 -2.99 8.99
N ARG A 13 17.04 -3.97 8.84
CA ARG A 13 17.33 -4.62 7.57
C ARG A 13 17.36 -6.16 7.75
N PRO A 14 16.98 -6.95 6.73
CA PRO A 14 16.39 -6.48 5.46
C PRO A 14 15.00 -5.86 5.66
N LEU A 15 14.70 -4.83 4.87
CA LEU A 15 13.45 -4.05 4.95
C LEU A 15 12.65 -4.19 3.65
N LEU A 16 11.38 -4.56 3.78
CA LEU A 16 10.42 -4.58 2.70
C LEU A 16 9.27 -3.60 2.97
N ILE A 17 9.11 -2.61 2.11
CA ILE A 17 7.99 -1.68 2.17
C ILE A 17 7.04 -1.93 1.02
N ALA A 18 5.79 -2.22 1.33
CA ALA A 18 4.71 -2.24 0.35
C ALA A 18 3.91 -0.95 0.43
N VAL A 19 3.85 -0.19 -0.66
CA VAL A 19 2.97 0.98 -0.77
C VAL A 19 1.71 0.55 -1.51
N ALA A 20 0.62 0.47 -0.77
CA ALA A 20 -0.64 -0.08 -1.23
C ALA A 20 -1.76 0.96 -1.24
N GLY A 21 -2.85 0.67 -1.95
CA GLY A 21 -4.03 1.53 -2.00
C GLY A 21 -4.70 1.56 -3.36
N PRO A 22 -5.93 2.09 -3.47
CA PRO A 22 -6.69 2.11 -4.71
C PRO A 22 -5.98 2.90 -5.83
N ASN A 23 -6.48 2.73 -7.05
CA ASN A 23 -6.03 3.55 -8.16
C ASN A 23 -6.30 5.03 -7.86
N GLY A 24 -5.43 5.93 -8.30
CA GLY A 24 -5.57 7.36 -8.02
C GLY A 24 -5.21 7.80 -6.59
N ALA A 25 -4.86 6.87 -5.69
CA ALA A 25 -4.49 7.21 -4.30
C ALA A 25 -3.18 7.99 -4.15
N GLY A 26 -2.35 8.07 -5.19
CA GLY A 26 -1.09 8.81 -5.16
C GLY A 26 0.11 8.01 -4.66
N LYS A 27 0.07 6.68 -4.72
CA LYS A 27 1.13 5.79 -4.23
C LYS A 27 2.52 6.13 -4.77
N THR A 28 2.66 6.32 -6.08
CA THR A 28 3.94 6.69 -6.72
C THR A 28 4.45 8.05 -6.21
N THR A 29 3.53 9.00 -6.00
CA THR A 29 3.85 10.29 -5.41
C THR A 29 4.34 10.11 -3.96
N PHE A 30 3.65 9.29 -3.17
CA PHE A 30 4.08 8.96 -1.81
C PHE A 30 5.49 8.37 -1.78
N CYS A 31 5.79 7.40 -2.62
CA CYS A 31 7.14 6.82 -2.72
C CYS A 31 8.20 7.87 -3.01
N ARG A 32 7.94 8.76 -3.97
CA ARG A 32 8.91 9.80 -4.40
C ARG A 32 9.18 10.86 -3.35
N TYR A 33 8.20 11.19 -2.50
CA TYR A 33 8.35 12.29 -1.53
C TYR A 33 8.60 11.84 -0.09
N HIS A 34 8.22 10.61 0.27
CA HIS A 34 8.32 10.15 1.65
C HIS A 34 9.31 8.99 1.86
N LEU A 35 9.66 8.27 0.78
CA LEU A 35 10.50 7.08 0.91
C LEU A 35 11.81 7.16 0.11
N VAL A 36 12.01 8.23 -0.69
CA VAL A 36 13.22 8.39 -1.54
C VAL A 36 14.51 8.41 -0.72
N ASP A 37 14.49 9.04 0.44
CA ASP A 37 15.67 9.17 1.30
C ASP A 37 16.14 7.85 1.93
N LEU A 38 15.32 6.80 1.86
CA LEU A 38 15.71 5.46 2.29
C LEU A 38 16.73 4.79 1.35
N GLY A 39 16.88 5.30 0.12
CA GLY A 39 17.84 4.79 -0.88
C GLY A 39 17.55 3.35 -1.32
N LEU A 40 16.32 2.86 -1.17
CA LEU A 40 15.93 1.50 -1.49
C LEU A 40 15.50 1.36 -2.95
N GLN A 41 15.73 0.19 -3.54
CA GLN A 41 15.25 -0.13 -4.87
C GLN A 41 13.72 -0.09 -4.91
N PHE A 42 13.18 0.64 -5.91
CA PHE A 42 11.73 0.78 -6.11
C PHE A 42 11.24 -0.09 -7.27
N VAL A 43 10.39 -1.05 -6.98
CA VAL A 43 9.79 -1.97 -7.97
C VAL A 43 8.36 -1.54 -8.26
N ASN A 44 8.13 -1.01 -9.47
CA ASN A 44 6.82 -0.56 -9.94
C ASN A 44 6.56 -1.09 -11.35
N ALA A 45 5.48 -1.85 -11.53
CA ALA A 45 5.13 -2.45 -12.81
C ALA A 45 4.80 -1.41 -13.90
N ASP A 46 4.18 -0.27 -13.52
CA ASP A 46 3.86 0.80 -14.49
C ASP A 46 5.13 1.47 -15.01
N VAL A 47 6.15 1.64 -14.17
CA VAL A 47 7.48 2.14 -14.58
C VAL A 47 8.17 1.12 -15.48
N LEU A 48 8.18 -0.16 -15.09
CA LEU A 48 8.77 -1.23 -15.90
C LEU A 48 8.10 -1.35 -17.28
N ALA A 49 6.77 -1.18 -17.37
CA ALA A 49 6.07 -1.18 -18.64
C ALA A 49 6.56 -0.09 -19.58
N GLN A 50 6.80 1.11 -19.05
CA GLN A 50 7.29 2.27 -19.83
C GLN A 50 8.76 2.11 -20.22
N ASP A 51 9.62 1.70 -19.29
CA ASP A 51 11.07 1.61 -19.50
C ASP A 51 11.45 0.48 -20.46
N LEU A 52 10.68 -0.62 -20.45
CA LEU A 52 10.95 -1.80 -21.27
C LEU A 52 10.08 -1.88 -22.53
N ASP A 53 9.14 -0.95 -22.71
CA ASP A 53 8.16 -0.95 -23.82
C ASP A 53 7.41 -2.27 -23.94
N VAL A 54 6.93 -2.78 -22.80
CA VAL A 54 6.16 -4.03 -22.69
C VAL A 54 4.74 -3.78 -22.22
N ASP A 55 3.84 -4.73 -22.47
CA ASP A 55 2.47 -4.60 -21.99
C ASP A 55 2.36 -4.72 -20.45
N ALA A 56 1.22 -4.28 -19.91
CA ALA A 56 0.99 -4.23 -18.46
C ALA A 56 1.01 -5.62 -17.79
N TYR A 57 0.68 -6.69 -18.52
CA TYR A 57 0.71 -8.06 -18.00
C TYR A 57 2.15 -8.57 -17.90
N GLU A 58 2.93 -8.36 -18.95
CA GLU A 58 4.35 -8.69 -18.97
C GLU A 58 5.13 -7.91 -17.91
N ALA A 59 4.89 -6.60 -17.81
CA ALA A 59 5.49 -5.76 -16.75
C ALA A 59 5.13 -6.24 -15.34
N ALA A 60 3.88 -6.69 -15.12
CA ALA A 60 3.46 -7.23 -13.83
C ALA A 60 4.20 -8.53 -13.49
N ASN A 61 4.46 -9.39 -14.49
CA ASN A 61 5.25 -10.62 -14.31
C ASN A 61 6.73 -10.31 -14.04
N ILE A 62 7.33 -9.38 -14.77
CA ILE A 62 8.70 -8.91 -14.53
C ILE A 62 8.83 -8.36 -13.12
N ALA A 63 7.90 -7.49 -12.69
CA ALA A 63 7.89 -6.95 -11.35
C ALA A 63 7.73 -8.05 -10.27
N ALA A 64 6.93 -9.08 -10.53
CA ALA A 64 6.78 -10.21 -9.61
C ALA A 64 8.07 -11.03 -9.48
N ASN A 65 8.72 -11.33 -10.59
CA ASN A 65 9.99 -12.05 -10.62
C ASN A 65 11.11 -11.26 -9.94
N LEU A 66 11.18 -9.94 -10.19
CA LEU A 66 12.16 -9.07 -9.56
C LEU A 66 11.98 -9.03 -8.04
N ARG A 67 10.75 -8.88 -7.54
CA ARG A 67 10.48 -8.93 -6.08
C ARG A 67 10.89 -10.28 -5.47
N ALA A 68 10.59 -11.39 -6.16
CA ALA A 68 10.98 -12.72 -5.69
C ALA A 68 12.52 -12.91 -5.68
N SER A 69 13.25 -12.30 -6.63
CA SER A 69 14.72 -12.32 -6.64
C SER A 69 15.28 -11.54 -5.47
N LEU A 70 14.83 -10.29 -5.30
CA LEU A 70 15.27 -9.41 -4.21
C LEU A 70 15.00 -10.06 -2.84
N LEU A 71 13.84 -10.70 -2.67
CA LEU A 71 13.51 -11.41 -1.44
C LEU A 71 14.49 -12.55 -1.16
N ARG A 72 14.81 -13.39 -2.16
CA ARG A 72 15.76 -14.50 -2.02
C ARG A 72 17.19 -14.04 -1.74
N GLU A 73 17.56 -12.86 -2.25
CA GLU A 73 18.89 -12.28 -2.11
C GLU A 73 19.06 -11.51 -0.79
N GLY A 74 17.98 -11.36 0.01
CA GLY A 74 18.02 -10.61 1.26
C GLY A 74 18.10 -9.09 1.07
N GLU A 75 17.78 -8.59 -0.14
CA GLU A 75 17.86 -7.18 -0.47
C GLU A 75 16.66 -6.39 0.06
N SER A 76 16.92 -5.17 0.53
CA SER A 76 15.83 -4.28 0.97
C SER A 76 15.25 -3.53 -0.21
N PHE A 77 13.91 -3.46 -0.31
CA PHE A 77 13.25 -2.80 -1.43
C PHE A 77 11.85 -2.28 -1.09
N ILE A 78 11.33 -1.44 -1.99
CA ILE A 78 9.98 -0.89 -1.95
C ILE A 78 9.24 -1.40 -3.18
N PHE A 79 7.97 -1.76 -3.04
CA PHE A 79 7.12 -1.98 -4.20
C PHE A 79 5.74 -1.33 -4.06
N GLU A 80 5.13 -1.03 -5.21
CA GLU A 80 3.80 -0.44 -5.31
C GLU A 80 2.76 -1.48 -5.77
N THR A 81 1.56 -1.42 -5.18
CA THR A 81 0.45 -2.30 -5.55
C THR A 81 -0.91 -1.66 -5.32
N VAL A 82 -1.91 -2.01 -6.13
CA VAL A 82 -3.32 -1.69 -5.84
C VAL A 82 -3.85 -2.53 -4.67
N PHE A 83 -3.21 -3.65 -4.37
CA PHE A 83 -3.56 -4.55 -3.27
C PHE A 83 -4.99 -5.12 -3.36
N SER A 84 -5.44 -5.40 -4.59
CA SER A 84 -6.82 -5.81 -4.90
C SER A 84 -6.92 -7.20 -5.53
N ASP A 85 -5.86 -7.99 -5.45
CA ASP A 85 -5.82 -9.37 -5.94
C ASP A 85 -6.82 -10.24 -5.15
N PRO A 86 -7.68 -11.01 -5.82
CA PRO A 86 -8.74 -11.78 -5.16
C PRO A 86 -8.22 -12.91 -4.27
N ALA A 87 -7.10 -13.52 -4.64
CA ALA A 87 -6.50 -14.63 -3.90
C ALA A 87 -5.69 -14.17 -2.67
N GLY A 88 -5.29 -12.87 -2.61
CA GLY A 88 -4.45 -12.34 -1.54
C GLY A 88 -2.97 -12.62 -1.73
N ASP A 89 -2.52 -12.82 -2.99
CA ASP A 89 -1.13 -13.16 -3.31
C ASP A 89 -0.13 -12.12 -2.82
N LYS A 90 -0.52 -10.84 -2.82
CA LYS A 90 0.36 -9.78 -2.31
C LYS A 90 0.51 -9.84 -0.80
N LEU A 91 -0.57 -10.17 -0.08
CA LEU A 91 -0.47 -10.39 1.37
C LEU A 91 0.35 -11.64 1.69
N ALA A 92 0.12 -12.73 0.96
CA ALA A 92 0.91 -13.95 1.11
C ALA A 92 2.42 -13.70 0.91
N PHE A 93 2.78 -12.91 -0.10
CA PHE A 93 4.16 -12.50 -0.34
C PHE A 93 4.76 -11.69 0.83
N LEU A 94 3.99 -10.78 1.43
CA LEU A 94 4.45 -10.00 2.59
C LEU A 94 4.63 -10.90 3.84
N LEU A 95 3.75 -11.88 4.03
CA LEU A 95 3.86 -12.85 5.13
C LEU A 95 5.06 -13.78 4.92
N GLU A 96 5.33 -14.20 3.69
CA GLU A 96 6.52 -14.96 3.34
C GLU A 96 7.80 -14.16 3.68
N ALA A 97 7.85 -12.89 3.32
CA ALA A 97 8.96 -12.01 3.68
C ALA A 97 9.14 -11.90 5.20
N THR A 98 8.04 -11.78 5.95
CA THR A 98 8.08 -11.78 7.43
C THR A 98 8.66 -13.09 7.97
N ALA A 99 8.27 -14.23 7.40
CA ALA A 99 8.81 -15.55 7.78
C ALA A 99 10.31 -15.71 7.44
N GLN A 100 10.82 -14.96 6.47
CA GLN A 100 12.23 -14.88 6.10
C GLN A 100 12.99 -13.77 6.85
N ALA A 101 12.47 -13.31 7.99
CA ALA A 101 13.07 -12.32 8.88
C ALA A 101 13.23 -10.92 8.29
N TYR A 102 12.47 -10.56 7.25
CA TYR A 102 12.36 -9.17 6.83
C TYR A 102 11.54 -8.36 7.84
N THR A 103 11.96 -7.12 8.04
CA THR A 103 11.05 -6.12 8.60
C THR A 103 10.10 -5.70 7.49
N VAL A 104 8.82 -6.04 7.63
CA VAL A 104 7.79 -5.76 6.63
C VAL A 104 6.93 -4.60 7.11
N VAL A 105 6.82 -3.56 6.27
CA VAL A 105 5.98 -2.38 6.52
C VAL A 105 4.99 -2.22 5.37
N LEU A 106 3.70 -2.22 5.67
CA LEU A 106 2.65 -1.87 4.72
C LEU A 106 2.24 -0.41 4.93
N CYS A 107 2.51 0.46 3.95
CA CYS A 107 1.99 1.82 3.89
C CYS A 107 0.75 1.84 3.00
N PHE A 108 -0.43 1.97 3.58
CA PHE A 108 -1.69 2.01 2.81
C PHE A 108 -2.18 3.45 2.64
N ILE A 109 -2.34 3.87 1.39
CA ILE A 109 -2.84 5.21 1.02
C ILE A 109 -4.32 5.06 0.67
N GLY A 110 -5.20 5.53 1.54
CA GLY A 110 -6.63 5.47 1.34
C GLY A 110 -7.21 6.70 0.65
N LEU A 111 -8.40 6.52 0.09
CA LEU A 111 -9.27 7.56 -0.45
C LEU A 111 -10.66 7.40 0.15
N GLU A 112 -11.40 8.51 0.23
CA GLU A 112 -12.74 8.54 0.82
C GLU A 112 -13.68 7.53 0.16
N ASP A 113 -13.69 7.50 -1.19
CA ASP A 113 -14.55 6.61 -1.96
C ASP A 113 -14.01 6.27 -3.37
N VAL A 114 -14.77 5.45 -4.07
CA VAL A 114 -14.46 5.05 -5.45
C VAL A 114 -14.63 6.21 -6.44
N ALA A 115 -15.56 7.14 -6.21
CA ALA A 115 -15.80 8.27 -7.10
C ALA A 115 -14.59 9.21 -7.13
N LEU A 116 -13.96 9.44 -5.98
CA LEU A 116 -12.70 10.20 -5.93
C LEU A 116 -11.57 9.46 -6.65
N SER A 117 -11.49 8.12 -6.53
CA SER A 117 -10.54 7.30 -7.29
C SER A 117 -10.72 7.47 -8.79
N GLU A 118 -11.96 7.40 -9.28
CA GLU A 118 -12.32 7.59 -10.71
C GLU A 118 -11.92 8.98 -11.20
N ALA A 119 -12.32 10.03 -10.47
CA ALA A 119 -11.99 11.42 -10.83
C ALA A 119 -10.48 11.65 -10.96
N ARG A 120 -9.67 11.08 -10.04
CA ARG A 120 -8.21 11.22 -10.08
C ARG A 120 -7.55 10.43 -11.21
N VAL A 121 -8.08 9.25 -11.53
CA VAL A 121 -7.62 8.47 -12.69
C VAL A 121 -7.94 9.24 -13.98
N ALA A 122 -9.16 9.77 -14.12
CA ALA A 122 -9.53 10.57 -15.27
C ALA A 122 -8.64 11.82 -15.45
N MET A 123 -8.35 12.54 -14.37
CA MET A 123 -7.41 13.68 -14.40
C MET A 123 -5.99 13.27 -14.80
N ARG A 124 -5.53 12.09 -14.37
CA ARG A 124 -4.23 11.54 -14.74
C ARG A 124 -4.17 11.23 -16.23
N VAL A 125 -5.23 10.65 -16.80
CA VAL A 125 -5.35 10.36 -18.25
C VAL A 125 -5.29 11.64 -19.06
N LEU A 126 -6.00 12.70 -18.64
CA LEU A 126 -5.92 14.01 -19.30
C LEU A 126 -4.50 14.62 -19.33
N LYS A 127 -3.63 14.19 -18.42
CA LYS A 127 -2.21 14.59 -18.37
C LYS A 127 -1.27 13.60 -19.06
N GLY A 128 -1.81 12.67 -19.87
CA GLY A 128 -1.03 11.68 -20.61
C GLY A 128 -0.66 10.43 -19.81
N GLY A 129 -1.26 10.22 -18.63
CA GLY A 129 -1.03 9.02 -17.84
C GLY A 129 -1.89 7.83 -18.29
N HIS A 130 -1.56 6.65 -17.76
CA HIS A 130 -2.22 5.39 -18.09
C HIS A 130 -3.68 5.35 -17.60
N ASP A 131 -4.59 4.88 -18.46
CA ASP A 131 -6.01 4.69 -18.15
C ASP A 131 -6.26 3.38 -17.41
N VAL A 132 -7.31 3.36 -16.60
CA VAL A 132 -7.83 2.17 -15.93
C VAL A 132 -9.35 2.13 -16.12
N PRO A 133 -9.90 1.08 -16.76
CA PRO A 133 -11.35 0.99 -16.96
C PRO A 133 -12.14 1.16 -15.68
N THR A 134 -13.23 1.93 -15.73
CA THR A 134 -14.08 2.23 -14.56
C THR A 134 -14.55 0.98 -13.83
N GLU A 135 -14.94 -0.07 -14.55
CA GLU A 135 -15.34 -1.37 -13.96
C GLU A 135 -14.25 -1.98 -13.07
N LYS A 136 -12.98 -1.82 -13.48
CA LYS A 136 -11.84 -2.26 -12.67
C LYS A 136 -11.65 -1.40 -11.43
N LEU A 137 -11.91 -0.10 -11.50
CA LEU A 137 -11.84 0.80 -10.34
C LEU A 137 -12.90 0.41 -9.30
N VAL A 138 -14.15 0.27 -9.73
CA VAL A 138 -15.29 -0.11 -8.87
C VAL A 138 -15.06 -1.47 -8.19
N THR A 139 -14.54 -2.45 -8.93
CA THR A 139 -14.31 -3.80 -8.37
C THR A 139 -13.06 -3.90 -7.50
N ARG A 140 -12.00 -3.15 -7.81
CA ARG A 140 -10.73 -3.19 -7.08
C ARG A 140 -10.76 -2.42 -5.76
N PHE A 141 -11.52 -1.31 -5.71
CA PHE A 141 -11.57 -0.45 -4.54
C PHE A 141 -12.00 -1.20 -3.25
N PRO A 142 -13.16 -1.88 -3.20
CA PRO A 142 -13.55 -2.63 -2.01
C PRO A 142 -12.61 -3.82 -1.71
N ARG A 143 -12.02 -4.45 -2.74
CA ARG A 143 -11.05 -5.53 -2.53
C ARG A 143 -9.78 -5.03 -1.87
N SER A 144 -9.29 -3.84 -2.24
CA SER A 144 -8.12 -3.23 -1.58
C SER A 144 -8.37 -3.03 -0.08
N LEU A 145 -9.57 -2.56 0.29
CA LEU A 145 -9.96 -2.40 1.71
C LEU A 145 -10.14 -3.74 2.42
N ALA A 146 -10.67 -4.76 1.74
CA ALA A 146 -10.80 -6.11 2.29
C ALA A 146 -9.41 -6.74 2.56
N ASN A 147 -8.48 -6.61 1.62
CA ASN A 147 -7.11 -7.08 1.79
C ASN A 147 -6.37 -6.28 2.87
N LEU A 148 -6.62 -4.97 2.99
CA LEU A 148 -6.10 -4.16 4.09
C LEU A 148 -6.58 -4.68 5.45
N ARG A 149 -7.86 -5.02 5.60
CA ARG A 149 -8.39 -5.59 6.86
C ARG A 149 -7.65 -6.85 7.27
N ARG A 150 -7.33 -7.72 6.32
CA ARG A 150 -6.52 -8.91 6.56
C ARG A 150 -5.08 -8.54 6.94
N ALA A 151 -4.47 -7.64 6.18
CA ALA A 151 -3.11 -7.19 6.42
C ALA A 151 -2.91 -6.59 7.82
N ILE A 152 -3.86 -5.77 8.29
CA ILE A 152 -3.82 -5.21 9.65
C ILE A 152 -3.72 -6.31 10.72
N ARG A 153 -4.41 -7.44 10.54
CA ARG A 153 -4.42 -8.55 11.50
C ARG A 153 -3.18 -9.43 11.43
N GLU A 154 -2.58 -9.55 10.24
CA GLU A 154 -1.58 -10.56 9.94
C GLU A 154 -0.15 -9.99 9.85
N LEU A 155 0.00 -8.71 9.49
CA LEU A 155 1.32 -8.07 9.34
C LEU A 155 1.79 -7.37 10.62
N PRO A 156 3.13 -7.33 10.84
CA PRO A 156 3.68 -6.68 12.03
C PRO A 156 3.49 -5.16 12.02
N HIS A 157 3.66 -4.48 10.88
CA HIS A 157 3.57 -3.02 10.82
C HIS A 157 2.70 -2.58 9.65
N VAL A 158 1.58 -1.90 9.95
CA VAL A 158 0.68 -1.31 8.96
C VAL A 158 0.43 0.16 9.29
N LEU A 159 0.77 1.03 8.35
CA LEU A 159 0.60 2.47 8.46
C LEU A 159 -0.50 2.92 7.49
N LEU A 160 -1.49 3.65 8.00
CA LEU A 160 -2.59 4.19 7.20
C LEU A 160 -2.40 5.68 6.95
N PHE A 161 -2.54 6.08 5.70
CA PHE A 161 -2.51 7.48 5.26
C PHE A 161 -3.78 7.80 4.48
N ASP A 162 -4.36 8.95 4.74
CA ASP A 162 -5.49 9.49 3.98
C ASP A 162 -4.99 10.53 2.97
N ASN A 163 -5.31 10.32 1.71
CA ASN A 163 -5.00 11.26 0.64
C ASN A 163 -6.27 11.77 -0.06
N SER A 164 -7.39 11.86 0.65
CA SER A 164 -8.66 12.37 0.11
C SER A 164 -8.62 13.88 -0.13
N ASP A 165 -7.98 14.61 0.78
CA ASP A 165 -7.86 16.07 0.74
C ASP A 165 -6.51 16.51 0.17
N LEU A 166 -6.53 17.18 -0.99
CA LEU A 166 -5.31 17.70 -1.63
C LEU A 166 -4.65 18.85 -0.86
N ALA A 167 -5.38 19.53 0.04
CA ALA A 167 -4.79 20.56 0.91
C ALA A 167 -3.99 19.94 2.07
N ARG A 168 -4.25 18.67 2.40
CA ARG A 168 -3.53 17.91 3.44
C ARG A 168 -3.16 16.52 2.91
N PRO A 169 -2.27 16.45 1.90
CA PRO A 169 -1.92 15.21 1.26
C PRO A 169 -1.24 14.25 2.23
N PHE A 170 -1.54 12.97 2.09
CA PHE A 170 -0.92 11.88 2.86
C PHE A 170 -1.00 12.09 4.38
N ARG A 171 -2.14 12.60 4.88
CA ARG A 171 -2.37 12.75 6.31
C ARG A 171 -2.26 11.39 6.99
N ALA A 172 -1.37 11.27 7.99
CA ALA A 172 -1.28 10.06 8.80
C ALA A 172 -2.62 9.83 9.53
N VAL A 173 -3.13 8.60 9.48
CA VAL A 173 -4.39 8.18 10.10
C VAL A 173 -4.12 7.29 11.31
N ALA A 174 -3.36 6.24 11.11
CA ALA A 174 -3.03 5.31 12.20
C ALA A 174 -1.80 4.46 11.90
N THR A 175 -1.20 3.94 12.96
CA THR A 175 -0.21 2.88 12.92
C THR A 175 -0.76 1.67 13.68
N PHE A 176 -0.68 0.49 13.06
CA PHE A 176 -0.98 -0.79 13.70
C PHE A 176 0.31 -1.58 13.89
N ASP A 177 0.45 -2.14 15.07
CA ASP A 177 1.49 -3.09 15.41
C ASP A 177 0.82 -4.44 15.76
N HIS A 178 1.07 -5.48 14.96
CA HIS A 178 0.47 -6.81 15.13
C HIS A 178 -1.05 -6.74 15.36
N GLY A 179 -1.76 -5.98 14.53
CA GLY A 179 -3.22 -5.83 14.59
C GLY A 179 -3.73 -4.85 15.64
N THR A 180 -2.87 -4.33 16.51
CA THR A 180 -3.23 -3.36 17.55
C THR A 180 -2.96 -1.94 17.10
N PRO A 181 -3.92 -1.01 17.15
CA PRO A 181 -3.64 0.39 16.88
C PRO A 181 -2.78 0.98 17.99
N VAL A 182 -1.58 1.46 17.65
CA VAL A 182 -0.61 2.04 18.59
C VAL A 182 -0.51 3.55 18.48
N ASP A 183 -0.94 4.12 17.36
CA ASP A 183 -1.07 5.55 17.13
C ASP A 183 -2.31 5.81 16.25
N VAL A 184 -3.15 6.77 16.65
CA VAL A 184 -4.37 7.13 15.93
C VAL A 184 -4.53 8.65 15.89
N ASN A 185 -4.64 9.20 14.69
CA ASN A 185 -4.80 10.64 14.46
C ASN A 185 -6.24 11.00 14.09
N GLU A 186 -6.94 11.66 14.97
CA GLU A 186 -8.32 12.10 14.76
C GLU A 186 -8.39 13.35 13.84
N PRO A 187 -9.48 13.54 13.11
CA PRO A 187 -10.61 12.61 12.93
C PRO A 187 -10.23 11.44 12.02
N VAL A 188 -10.66 10.23 12.40
CA VAL A 188 -10.49 9.05 11.54
C VAL A 188 -11.41 9.19 10.32
N PRO A 189 -10.89 9.12 9.07
CA PRO A 189 -11.70 9.24 7.86
C PRO A 189 -12.68 8.07 7.73
N THR A 190 -13.82 8.30 7.07
CA THR A 190 -14.92 7.33 6.97
C THR A 190 -14.48 5.98 6.43
N TRP A 191 -13.60 5.96 5.41
CA TRP A 191 -13.08 4.71 4.83
C TRP A 191 -12.25 3.87 5.81
N ALA A 192 -11.63 4.51 6.83
CA ALA A 192 -10.77 3.83 7.80
C ALA A 192 -11.51 3.41 9.08
N GLN A 193 -12.64 4.04 9.43
CA GLN A 193 -13.41 3.74 10.65
C GLN A 193 -13.69 2.24 10.88
N PRO A 194 -14.01 1.43 9.84
CA PRO A 194 -14.26 0.01 10.03
C PRO A 194 -13.08 -0.80 10.59
N PHE A 195 -11.86 -0.29 10.52
CA PHE A 195 -10.66 -0.99 11.03
C PHE A 195 -10.46 -0.82 12.54
N PHE A 196 -11.16 0.13 13.17
CA PHE A 196 -11.09 0.41 14.60
C PHE A 196 -12.25 -0.19 15.40
N ARG A 197 -13.25 -0.74 14.68
CA ARG A 197 -14.36 -1.44 15.35
C ARG A 197 -13.89 -2.84 15.70
N SER A 198 -13.97 -3.19 17.00
CA SER A 198 -13.79 -4.58 17.45
C SER A 198 -14.83 -5.45 16.74
N ASP A 199 -14.42 -6.59 16.19
CA ASP A 199 -15.35 -7.63 15.67
C ASP A 199 -16.12 -8.32 16.83
N ALA A 200 -16.35 -7.64 17.94
CA ALA A 200 -17.28 -8.06 18.97
C ALA A 200 -18.70 -7.86 18.45
N GLY A 201 -19.12 -8.77 17.56
CA GLY A 201 -20.52 -8.98 17.28
C GLY A 201 -21.24 -9.31 18.60
N PRO A 202 -22.55 -8.98 18.75
CA PRO A 202 -23.28 -9.28 19.96
C PRO A 202 -23.21 -10.78 20.25
N ILE A 203 -22.68 -11.13 21.42
CA ILE A 203 -22.85 -12.48 21.99
C ILE A 203 -24.36 -12.67 22.12
N ARG A 204 -24.94 -13.52 21.29
CA ARG A 204 -26.29 -14.05 21.47
C ARG A 204 -26.22 -15.36 22.20
#